data_5b198848208de6e0a91b7c4274b9e5f7
#
_entry.id   5b198848208de6e0a91b7c4274b9e5f7
#
_cell.length_a   1.000
_cell.length_b   1.000
_cell.length_c   1.000
_cell.angle_alpha   90.00
_cell.angle_beta   90.00
_cell.angle_gamma   90.00
#
_symmetry.space_group_name_H-M   'P 1'
#
loop_
_entity.id
_entity.type
_entity.pdbx_description
1 polymer ?
#
loop_
_entity_poly.entity_id
_entity_poly.type
_entity_poly.pdbx_seq_one_letter_code
_entity_poly.pdbx_strand_id
1 'polypeptide(L)'
;MQKQIYDTVIIGAGASGLMAAVTAARKGLRVLVLEHMEQAAKKILATGNGKCNYTNADQSLENYYCEEPDFIRTVLAQFSCQDTIRFFEELGIRPVQKNGTCMYPESGQASSVK
;
A
#
# COMPACT_ATOMS: atom_id res chain seq x y z
N MET A 1 22.25 -22.20 19.48
CA MET A 1 21.16 -21.36 18.91
C MET A 1 21.66 -20.68 17.66
N GLN A 2 21.04 -20.95 16.49
CA GLN A 2 21.40 -20.21 15.29
C GLN A 2 20.87 -18.79 15.38
N LYS A 3 21.76 -17.81 15.24
CA LYS A 3 21.40 -16.39 15.20
C LYS A 3 20.79 -16.09 13.83
N GLN A 4 19.50 -15.77 13.78
CA GLN A 4 18.89 -15.30 12.55
C GLN A 4 19.32 -13.85 12.31
N ILE A 5 19.84 -13.60 11.11
CA ILE A 5 20.29 -12.26 10.70
C ILE A 5 19.33 -11.78 9.62
N TYR A 6 18.81 -10.58 9.79
CA TYR A 6 17.95 -9.90 8.84
C TYR A 6 18.69 -8.71 8.24
N ASP A 7 18.43 -8.43 6.96
CA ASP A 7 19.01 -7.28 6.27
C ASP A 7 18.23 -6.00 6.58
N THR A 8 16.94 -6.16 6.89
CA THR A 8 16.04 -5.04 7.21
C THR A 8 15.03 -5.48 8.28
N VAL A 9 14.79 -4.59 9.24
CA VAL A 9 13.73 -4.73 10.24
C VAL A 9 12.76 -3.56 10.09
N ILE A 10 11.48 -3.87 9.93
CA ILE A 10 10.40 -2.88 9.77
C ILE A 10 9.50 -2.95 10.99
N ILE A 11 9.24 -1.82 11.61
CA ILE A 11 8.37 -1.70 12.76
C ILE A 11 7.01 -1.17 12.29
N GLY A 12 6.00 -1.98 12.47
CA GLY A 12 4.62 -1.73 12.04
C GLY A 12 4.29 -2.43 10.72
N ALA A 13 3.29 -3.30 10.77
CA ALA A 13 2.75 -4.02 9.61
C ALA A 13 1.46 -3.37 9.10
N GLY A 14 1.44 -2.06 9.00
CA GLY A 14 0.43 -1.30 8.28
C GLY A 14 0.72 -1.27 6.78
N ALA A 15 -0.07 -0.51 6.01
CA ALA A 15 0.07 -0.42 4.56
C ALA A 15 1.48 -0.02 4.13
N SER A 16 2.04 1.03 4.73
CA SER A 16 3.39 1.52 4.38
C SER A 16 4.49 0.54 4.77
N GLY A 17 4.41 -0.05 5.96
CA GLY A 17 5.39 -1.04 6.43
C GLY A 17 5.38 -2.29 5.58
N LEU A 18 4.21 -2.78 5.19
CA LEU A 18 4.08 -3.95 4.31
C LEU A 18 4.57 -3.64 2.88
N MET A 19 4.29 -2.45 2.35
CA MET A 19 4.83 -2.05 1.05
C MET A 19 6.36 -1.99 1.07
N ALA A 20 6.95 -1.45 2.13
CA ALA A 20 8.40 -1.45 2.31
C ALA A 20 8.97 -2.87 2.40
N ALA A 21 8.28 -3.77 3.14
CA ALA A 21 8.69 -5.16 3.29
C ALA A 21 8.67 -5.91 1.94
N VAL A 22 7.59 -5.78 1.17
CA VAL A 22 7.47 -6.40 -0.16
C VAL A 22 8.54 -5.87 -1.10
N THR A 23 8.76 -4.56 -1.09
CA THR A 23 9.77 -3.92 -1.94
C THR A 23 11.18 -4.42 -1.62
N ALA A 24 11.52 -4.52 -0.34
CA ALA A 24 12.82 -5.02 0.10
C ALA A 24 12.98 -6.53 -0.23
N ALA A 25 11.94 -7.31 0.04
CA ALA A 25 11.96 -8.76 -0.25
C ALA A 25 12.08 -9.06 -1.74
N ARG A 26 11.43 -8.29 -2.61
CA ARG A 26 11.58 -8.40 -4.07
C ARG A 26 13.01 -8.12 -4.56
N LYS A 27 13.79 -7.41 -3.77
CA LYS A 27 15.23 -7.18 -4.02
C LYS A 27 16.14 -8.27 -3.41
N GLY A 28 15.55 -9.34 -2.89
CA GLY A 28 16.28 -10.46 -2.30
C GLY A 28 16.75 -10.24 -0.86
N LEU A 29 16.30 -9.18 -0.19
CA LEU A 29 16.65 -8.91 1.20
C LEU A 29 15.83 -9.78 2.16
N ARG A 30 16.46 -10.21 3.25
CA ARG A 30 15.77 -10.87 4.36
C ARG A 30 15.13 -9.81 5.25
N VAL A 31 13.82 -9.82 5.32
CA VAL A 31 13.03 -8.81 6.00
C VAL A 31 12.33 -9.39 7.23
N LEU A 32 12.41 -8.68 8.33
CA LEU A 32 11.61 -8.95 9.53
C LEU A 32 10.63 -7.79 9.73
N VAL A 33 9.36 -8.09 9.88
CA VAL A 33 8.33 -7.10 10.22
C VAL A 33 7.86 -7.37 11.64
N LEU A 34 7.87 -6.34 12.47
CA LEU A 34 7.39 -6.38 13.86
C LEU A 34 6.08 -5.62 13.96
N GLU A 35 5.05 -6.28 14.48
CA GLU A 35 3.71 -5.70 14.68
C GLU A 35 3.25 -5.98 16.11
N HIS A 36 2.77 -4.95 16.81
CA HIS A 36 2.29 -5.08 18.18
C HIS A 36 0.84 -5.56 18.27
N MET A 37 0.05 -5.40 17.21
CA MET A 37 -1.33 -5.89 17.13
C MET A 37 -1.33 -7.37 16.73
N GLU A 38 -2.42 -8.07 17.07
CA GLU A 38 -2.59 -9.49 16.70
C GLU A 38 -2.68 -9.70 15.19
N GLN A 39 -3.08 -8.67 14.44
CA GLN A 39 -3.25 -8.74 12.98
C GLN A 39 -2.45 -7.65 12.27
N ALA A 40 -1.69 -8.05 11.26
CA ALA A 40 -1.12 -7.12 10.30
C ALA A 40 -2.21 -6.45 9.46
N ALA A 41 -1.93 -5.27 8.94
CA ALA A 41 -2.79 -4.53 8.02
C ALA A 41 -4.23 -4.28 8.52
N LYS A 42 -4.44 -4.27 9.83
CA LYS A 42 -5.76 -4.14 10.44
C LYS A 42 -6.52 -2.89 9.97
N LYS A 43 -5.82 -1.76 9.85
CA LYS A 43 -6.45 -0.50 9.44
C LYS A 43 -6.96 -0.54 7.99
N ILE A 44 -6.37 -1.33 7.12
CA ILE A 44 -6.83 -1.51 5.74
C ILE A 44 -8.29 -1.97 5.70
N LEU A 45 -8.69 -2.82 6.64
CA LEU A 45 -10.05 -3.37 6.70
C LEU A 45 -11.13 -2.30 6.90
N ALA A 46 -10.79 -1.16 7.48
CA ALA A 46 -11.71 -0.04 7.70
C ALA A 46 -11.72 0.98 6.55
N THR A 47 -10.74 0.92 5.66
CA THR A 47 -10.62 1.90 4.57
C THR A 47 -11.71 1.74 3.52
N GLY A 48 -12.09 2.84 2.88
CA GLY A 48 -13.11 2.82 1.82
C GLY A 48 -14.43 2.22 2.28
N ASN A 49 -14.81 2.45 3.54
CA ASN A 49 -16.01 1.87 4.16
C ASN A 49 -16.03 0.33 4.05
N GLY A 50 -14.92 -0.32 4.36
CA GLY A 50 -14.77 -1.77 4.30
C GLY A 50 -14.47 -2.33 2.91
N LYS A 51 -14.31 -1.48 1.90
CA LYS A 51 -14.06 -1.87 0.50
C LYS A 51 -12.64 -1.63 0.02
N CYS A 52 -11.84 -0.89 0.77
CA CYS A 52 -10.48 -0.45 0.47
C CYS A 52 -10.38 0.37 -0.83
N ASN A 53 -10.64 1.66 -0.74
CA ASN A 53 -10.28 2.61 -1.80
C ASN A 53 -8.76 2.78 -1.80
N TYR A 54 -8.03 1.96 -2.56
CA TYR A 54 -6.58 1.87 -2.43
C TYR A 54 -5.81 2.87 -3.28
N THR A 55 -6.43 3.43 -4.30
CA THR A 55 -5.85 4.54 -5.09
C THR A 55 -6.94 5.34 -5.79
N ASN A 56 -6.53 6.39 -6.48
CA ASN A 56 -7.42 7.27 -7.23
C ASN A 56 -6.82 7.54 -8.62
N ALA A 57 -7.64 7.44 -9.66
CA ALA A 57 -7.21 7.73 -11.03
C ALA A 57 -6.89 9.21 -11.23
N ASP A 58 -7.49 10.10 -10.44
CA ASP A 58 -7.14 11.53 -10.40
C ASP A 58 -6.19 11.80 -9.23
N GLN A 59 -4.90 11.89 -9.53
CA GLN A 59 -3.85 12.25 -8.58
C GLN A 59 -3.33 13.68 -8.80
N SER A 60 -4.17 14.57 -9.33
CA SER A 60 -3.81 15.97 -9.47
C SER A 60 -3.52 16.61 -8.10
N LEU A 61 -2.56 17.53 -8.06
CA LEU A 61 -2.10 18.14 -6.80
C LEU A 61 -3.20 18.95 -6.09
N GLU A 62 -4.23 19.36 -6.82
CA GLU A 62 -5.39 20.06 -6.27
C GLU A 62 -6.17 19.23 -5.24
N ASN A 63 -6.04 17.89 -5.30
CA ASN A 63 -6.70 16.97 -4.37
C ASN A 63 -5.92 16.76 -3.07
N TYR A 64 -4.77 17.40 -2.90
CA TYR A 64 -3.92 17.23 -1.73
C TYR A 64 -3.80 18.52 -0.92
N TYR A 65 -3.90 18.40 0.39
CA TYR A 65 -3.63 19.49 1.32
C TYR A 65 -2.19 19.38 1.81
N CYS A 66 -1.32 20.25 1.31
CA CYS A 66 0.09 20.24 1.67
C CYS A 66 0.69 21.64 1.48
N GLU A 67 1.49 22.07 2.44
CA GLU A 67 2.25 23.33 2.35
C GLU A 67 3.42 23.22 1.35
N GLU A 68 3.84 21.99 1.05
CA GLU A 68 4.97 21.66 0.17
C GLU A 68 4.49 20.79 -1.03
N PRO A 69 3.80 21.37 -2.04
CA PRO A 69 3.25 20.60 -3.15
C PRO A 69 4.31 19.80 -3.94
N ASP A 70 5.55 20.32 -4.01
CA ASP A 70 6.64 19.66 -4.72
C ASP A 70 7.05 18.34 -4.07
N PHE A 71 6.89 18.22 -2.74
CA PHE A 71 7.11 16.95 -2.04
C PHE A 71 6.15 15.87 -2.54
N ILE A 72 4.85 16.21 -2.62
CA ILE A 72 3.83 15.28 -3.12
C ILE A 72 4.10 14.92 -4.59
N ARG A 73 4.40 15.91 -5.42
CA ARG A 73 4.74 15.69 -6.84
C ARG A 73 5.89 14.72 -7.00
N THR A 74 6.95 14.90 -6.21
CA THR A 74 8.14 14.03 -6.24
C THR A 74 7.80 12.60 -5.86
N VAL A 75 6.99 12.39 -4.82
CA VAL A 75 6.58 11.05 -4.37
C VAL A 75 5.70 10.36 -5.41
N LEU A 76 4.67 11.04 -5.93
CA LEU A 76 3.75 10.48 -6.92
C LEU A 76 4.43 10.20 -8.26
N ALA A 77 5.47 10.98 -8.63
CA ALA A 77 6.26 10.70 -9.83
C ALA A 77 7.07 9.41 -9.73
N GLN A 78 7.45 8.99 -8.53
CA GLN A 78 8.18 7.75 -8.29
C GLN A 78 7.27 6.51 -8.26
N PHE A 79 6.02 6.67 -7.84
CA PHE A 79 5.05 5.59 -7.74
C PHE A 79 3.63 6.13 -8.00
N SER A 80 3.22 6.06 -9.25
CA SER A 80 1.96 6.62 -9.73
C SER A 80 0.74 5.75 -9.39
N CYS A 81 -0.46 6.25 -9.71
CA CYS A 81 -1.69 5.45 -9.67
C CYS A 81 -1.56 4.17 -10.51
N GLN A 82 -0.98 4.26 -11.71
CA GLN A 82 -0.79 3.09 -12.58
C GLN A 82 0.19 2.08 -11.98
N ASP A 83 1.25 2.56 -11.33
CA ASP A 83 2.19 1.69 -10.62
C ASP A 83 1.51 0.96 -9.44
N THR A 84 0.64 1.66 -8.71
CA THR A 84 -0.16 1.08 -7.64
C THR A 84 -1.10 -0.01 -8.16
N ILE A 85 -1.82 0.27 -9.24
CA ILE A 85 -2.72 -0.70 -9.88
C ILE A 85 -1.93 -1.93 -10.32
N ARG A 86 -0.83 -1.75 -11.01
CA ARG A 86 0.03 -2.86 -11.47
C ARG A 86 0.55 -3.69 -10.32
N PHE A 87 0.99 -3.05 -9.24
CA PHE A 87 1.43 -3.75 -8.03
C PHE A 87 0.36 -4.70 -7.49
N PHE A 88 -0.88 -4.24 -7.38
CA PHE A 88 -1.98 -5.07 -6.89
C PHE A 88 -2.43 -6.13 -7.90
N GLU A 89 -2.39 -5.83 -9.19
CA GLU A 89 -2.68 -6.83 -10.24
C GLU A 89 -1.68 -7.99 -10.21
N GLU A 90 -0.41 -7.72 -9.96
CA GLU A 90 0.62 -8.75 -9.77
C GLU A 90 0.34 -9.66 -8.56
N LEU A 91 -0.40 -9.16 -7.57
CA LEU A 91 -0.88 -9.92 -6.42
C LEU A 91 -2.25 -10.58 -6.66
N GLY A 92 -2.80 -10.48 -7.87
CA GLY A 92 -4.08 -11.07 -8.23
C GLY A 92 -5.30 -10.20 -7.90
N ILE A 93 -5.09 -8.92 -7.55
CA ILE A 93 -6.18 -8.00 -7.20
C ILE A 93 -6.45 -7.10 -8.40
N ARG A 94 -7.62 -7.28 -9.03
CA ARG A 94 -8.06 -6.46 -10.16
C ARG A 94 -8.72 -5.17 -9.67
N PRO A 95 -8.46 -4.04 -10.33
CA PRO A 95 -9.08 -2.77 -9.99
C PRO A 95 -10.49 -2.65 -10.55
N VAL A 96 -11.36 -1.99 -9.79
CA VAL A 96 -12.66 -1.51 -10.27
C VAL A 96 -12.78 -0.04 -9.91
N GLN A 97 -13.07 0.80 -10.92
CA GLN A 97 -13.33 2.21 -10.72
C GLN A 97 -14.78 2.45 -10.35
N LYS A 98 -15.01 3.13 -9.23
CA LYS A 98 -16.35 3.50 -8.74
C LYS A 98 -16.31 4.88 -8.10
N ASN A 99 -17.48 5.49 -7.92
CA ASN A 99 -17.61 6.79 -7.25
C ASN A 99 -16.67 7.85 -7.88
N GLY A 100 -16.76 8.01 -9.19
CA GLY A 100 -15.88 8.90 -9.94
C GLY A 100 -14.55 8.22 -10.27
N THR A 101 -13.47 8.66 -9.64
CA THR A 101 -12.10 8.23 -9.93
C THR A 101 -11.50 7.28 -8.90
N CYS A 102 -12.29 6.88 -7.89
CA CYS A 102 -11.83 5.98 -6.83
C CYS A 102 -11.62 4.56 -7.36
N MET A 103 -10.53 3.92 -6.90
CA MET A 103 -10.17 2.56 -7.29
C MET A 103 -10.31 1.61 -6.10
N TYR A 104 -11.05 0.52 -6.32
CA TYR A 104 -11.32 -0.52 -5.33
C TYR A 104 -10.90 -1.88 -5.86
N PRO A 105 -10.67 -2.88 -5.00
CA PRO A 105 -10.54 -4.26 -5.45
C PRO A 105 -11.86 -4.76 -6.06
N GLU A 106 -11.78 -5.59 -7.08
CA GLU A 106 -12.94 -6.17 -7.76
C GLU A 106 -13.89 -6.90 -6.79
N SER A 107 -13.34 -7.53 -5.76
CA SER A 107 -14.13 -8.19 -4.71
C SER A 107 -15.06 -7.23 -3.94
N GLY A 108 -14.78 -5.93 -3.94
CA GLY A 108 -15.47 -4.95 -3.11
C GLY A 108 -15.23 -5.11 -1.61
N GLN A 109 -14.20 -5.86 -1.22
CA GLN A 109 -13.89 -6.16 0.17
C GLN A 109 -12.44 -5.80 0.51
N ALA A 110 -12.23 -5.02 1.55
CA ALA A 110 -10.90 -4.64 2.04
C ALA A 110 -10.05 -5.87 2.45
N SER A 111 -10.68 -6.96 2.87
CA SER A 111 -10.01 -8.21 3.22
C SER A 111 -9.21 -8.84 2.06
N SER A 112 -9.58 -8.55 0.81
CA SER A 112 -8.83 -9.00 -0.35
C SER A 112 -7.48 -8.30 -0.50
N VAL A 113 -7.38 -7.06 0.01
CA VAL A 113 -6.16 -6.24 -0.07
C VAL A 113 -5.22 -6.53 1.11
N LYS A 114 -5.77 -6.94 2.24
CA LYS A 114 -5.02 -7.32 3.42
C LYS A 114 -4.21 -8.60 3.21
#